data_07bb6422e1f4176cc5de2571d9a0b3bf
#
_entry.id   07bb6422e1f4176cc5de2571d9a0b3bf
#
_cell.length_a   1.000
_cell.length_b   1.000
_cell.length_c   1.000
_cell.angle_alpha   90.00
_cell.angle_beta   90.00
_cell.angle_gamma   90.00
#
_symmetry.space_group_name_H-M   'P 1'
#
loop_
_entity.id
_entity.type
_entity.pdbx_description
1 polymer ?
#
loop_
_entity_poly.entity_id
_entity_poly.type
_entity_poly.pdbx_seq_one_letter_code
_entity_poly.pdbx_strand_id
1 'polypeptide(L)'
;NADGTGQRPITRVGAMSWAPYWHSSADYLIFTTNTQGFANFELYLVDAEGKHEPVRVTYTDGFDGLPVFSPDGKSLAWTSNRTPNRTSQIFIAAWNDETAREALGLKEARPAEPTLEGAPSVTATAAAITAQDVRIHVEYLASRELQGRRTGEDGERKATAYVASI
;
A
#
# COMPACT_ATOMS: atom_id res chain seq x y z
N ASN A 1 -3.00 16.75 -0.88
CA ASN A 1 -1.89 17.40 -1.58
C ASN A 1 -0.69 17.53 -0.63
N ALA A 2 0.52 17.55 -1.18
CA ALA A 2 1.75 17.66 -0.38
C ALA A 2 1.85 18.99 0.41
N ASP A 3 1.12 20.01 -0.01
CA ASP A 3 0.99 21.32 0.67
C ASP A 3 -0.05 21.33 1.80
N GLY A 4 -0.66 20.19 2.10
CA GLY A 4 -1.70 20.05 3.12
C GLY A 4 -3.11 20.45 2.67
N THR A 5 -3.30 20.86 1.43
CA THR A 5 -4.63 21.18 0.90
C THR A 5 -5.38 19.92 0.43
N GLY A 6 -6.69 20.02 0.22
CA GLY A 6 -7.50 18.91 -0.30
C GLY A 6 -7.68 17.74 0.66
N GLN A 7 -7.51 17.94 1.97
CA GLN A 7 -7.78 16.91 2.99
C GLN A 7 -9.27 16.57 3.00
N ARG A 8 -9.57 15.28 3.02
CA ARG A 8 -10.94 14.78 3.09
C ARG A 8 -11.00 13.46 3.86
N PRO A 9 -12.06 13.18 4.60
CA PRO A 9 -12.27 11.84 5.17
C PRO A 9 -12.68 10.87 4.05
N ILE A 10 -12.12 9.66 4.06
CA ILE A 10 -12.48 8.56 3.16
C ILE A 10 -13.31 7.47 3.86
N THR A 11 -13.43 7.54 5.19
CA THR A 11 -14.24 6.62 6.00
C THR A 11 -15.22 7.41 6.88
N ARG A 12 -16.38 6.81 7.18
CA ARG A 12 -17.42 7.35 8.07
C ARG A 12 -17.99 6.27 8.98
N VAL A 13 -17.13 5.40 9.50
CA VAL A 13 -17.54 4.21 10.27
C VAL A 13 -18.04 4.50 11.69
N GLY A 14 -17.90 5.74 12.17
CA GLY A 14 -18.37 6.11 13.52
C GLY A 14 -17.64 5.41 14.67
N ALA A 15 -16.42 4.91 14.42
CA ALA A 15 -15.60 4.14 15.34
C ALA A 15 -14.14 4.58 15.26
N MET A 16 -13.30 4.10 16.18
CA MET A 16 -11.86 4.35 16.10
C MET A 16 -11.29 3.72 14.83
N SER A 17 -10.43 4.45 14.12
CA SER A 17 -9.77 3.99 12.91
C SER A 17 -8.29 4.34 12.96
N TRP A 18 -7.43 3.31 12.79
CA TRP A 18 -5.97 3.41 12.97
C TRP A 18 -5.20 2.79 11.81
N ALA A 19 -3.90 3.15 11.76
CA ALA A 19 -2.89 2.50 10.94
C ALA A 19 -3.34 2.22 9.49
N PRO A 20 -3.76 3.24 8.74
CA PRO A 20 -4.06 3.05 7.33
C PRO A 20 -2.78 2.71 6.56
N TYR A 21 -2.87 1.71 5.68
CA TYR A 21 -1.76 1.33 4.81
C TYR A 21 -2.24 1.15 3.38
N TRP A 22 -1.53 1.76 2.44
CA TRP A 22 -1.86 1.67 1.02
C TRP A 22 -1.51 0.29 0.46
N HIS A 23 -2.41 -0.28 -0.34
CA HIS A 23 -2.02 -1.35 -1.25
C HIS A 23 -1.14 -0.78 -2.37
N SER A 24 -0.22 -1.59 -2.91
CA SER A 24 0.72 -1.18 -3.96
C SER A 24 0.04 -0.68 -5.24
N SER A 25 -1.19 -1.11 -5.52
CA SER A 25 -2.01 -0.58 -6.63
C SER A 25 -2.43 0.87 -6.45
N ALA A 26 -2.36 1.42 -5.23
CA ALA A 26 -2.89 2.72 -4.83
C ALA A 26 -4.42 2.90 -5.05
N ASP A 27 -5.17 1.84 -5.30
CA ASP A 27 -6.62 1.90 -5.50
C ASP A 27 -7.41 1.79 -4.20
N TYR A 28 -6.80 1.24 -3.16
CA TYR A 28 -7.43 1.07 -1.84
C TYR A 28 -6.40 1.05 -0.71
N LEU A 29 -6.92 1.21 0.51
CA LEU A 29 -6.17 1.10 1.75
C LEU A 29 -6.75 -0.04 2.59
N ILE A 30 -5.90 -0.60 3.45
CA ILE A 30 -6.31 -1.41 4.59
C ILE A 30 -6.12 -0.60 5.88
N PHE A 31 -7.02 -0.74 6.84
CA PHE A 31 -6.94 -0.02 8.11
C PHE A 31 -7.55 -0.84 9.23
N THR A 32 -7.28 -0.46 10.47
CA THR A 32 -7.80 -1.09 11.69
C THR A 32 -8.96 -0.28 12.22
N THR A 33 -10.09 -0.93 12.58
CA THR A 33 -11.23 -0.26 13.23
C THR A 33 -11.97 -1.17 14.19
N ASN A 34 -12.65 -0.59 15.18
CA ASN A 34 -13.42 -1.32 16.20
C ASN A 34 -14.94 -1.18 16.02
N THR A 35 -15.41 -1.15 14.78
CA THR A 35 -16.86 -1.10 14.48
C THR A 35 -17.66 -2.26 15.05
N GLN A 36 -17.01 -3.40 15.35
CA GLN A 36 -17.64 -4.60 15.91
C GLN A 36 -17.72 -4.59 17.45
N GLY A 37 -17.27 -3.54 18.11
CA GLY A 37 -17.29 -3.39 19.57
C GLY A 37 -16.01 -2.78 20.11
N PHE A 38 -16.10 -2.10 21.25
CA PHE A 38 -15.00 -1.30 21.80
C PHE A 38 -13.66 -2.05 21.91
N ALA A 39 -13.69 -3.33 22.27
CA ALA A 39 -12.50 -4.16 22.45
C ALA A 39 -12.21 -5.07 21.25
N ASN A 40 -12.99 -5.00 20.16
CA ASN A 40 -12.85 -5.85 18.98
C ASN A 40 -12.37 -5.05 17.78
N PHE A 41 -11.08 -5.08 17.55
CA PHE A 41 -10.42 -4.41 16.42
C PHE A 41 -10.21 -5.38 15.29
N GLU A 42 -10.61 -4.98 14.11
CA GLU A 42 -10.53 -5.78 12.89
C GLU A 42 -9.91 -4.98 11.73
N LEU A 43 -9.42 -5.68 10.74
CA LEU A 43 -8.94 -5.08 9.52
C LEU A 43 -10.09 -4.85 8.53
N TYR A 44 -10.08 -3.70 7.89
CA TYR A 44 -11.05 -3.30 6.87
C TYR A 44 -10.34 -2.70 5.67
N LEU A 45 -10.92 -2.91 4.49
CA LEU A 45 -10.54 -2.22 3.26
C LEU A 45 -11.43 -1.00 3.04
N VAL A 46 -10.88 0.02 2.38
CA VAL A 46 -11.63 1.16 1.83
C VAL A 46 -10.99 1.58 0.52
N ASP A 47 -11.80 1.91 -0.48
CA ASP A 47 -11.29 2.45 -1.74
C ASP A 47 -10.65 3.83 -1.54
N ALA A 48 -9.66 4.16 -2.36
CA ALA A 48 -8.89 5.40 -2.26
C ALA A 48 -9.74 6.67 -2.38
N GLU A 49 -10.91 6.57 -3.02
CA GLU A 49 -11.84 7.65 -3.21
C GLU A 49 -12.86 7.78 -2.06
N GLY A 50 -13.03 6.73 -1.23
CA GLY A 50 -14.05 6.66 -0.18
C GLY A 50 -15.48 6.67 -0.73
N LYS A 51 -15.68 6.06 -1.91
CA LYS A 51 -16.98 5.98 -2.60
C LYS A 51 -17.83 4.80 -2.16
N HIS A 52 -17.18 3.76 -1.67
CA HIS A 52 -17.81 2.51 -1.24
C HIS A 52 -17.70 2.34 0.27
N GLU A 53 -18.62 1.58 0.85
CA GLU A 53 -18.55 1.23 2.25
C GLU A 53 -17.33 0.35 2.53
N PRO A 54 -16.64 0.54 3.67
CA PRO A 54 -15.52 -0.28 4.05
C PRO A 54 -15.87 -1.77 4.18
N VAL A 55 -15.00 -2.65 3.69
CA VAL A 55 -15.18 -4.10 3.67
C VAL A 55 -14.32 -4.75 4.75
N ARG A 56 -14.94 -5.56 5.61
CA ARG A 56 -14.25 -6.29 6.68
C ARG A 56 -13.39 -7.41 6.12
N VAL A 57 -12.16 -7.56 6.64
CA VAL A 57 -11.16 -8.54 6.21
C VAL A 57 -10.93 -9.63 7.26
N THR A 58 -10.90 -9.26 8.55
CA THR A 58 -10.68 -10.21 9.64
C THR A 58 -11.91 -10.36 10.51
N TYR A 59 -12.06 -11.55 11.15
CA TYR A 59 -13.29 -11.96 11.85
C TYR A 59 -12.99 -12.65 13.17
N THR A 60 -11.88 -12.36 13.82
CA THR A 60 -11.49 -12.99 15.08
C THR A 60 -11.65 -12.01 16.23
N ASP A 61 -12.49 -12.36 17.19
CA ASP A 61 -12.69 -11.53 18.39
C ASP A 61 -11.36 -11.17 19.06
N GLY A 62 -11.19 -9.89 19.35
CA GLY A 62 -10.03 -9.35 20.02
C GLY A 62 -9.32 -8.26 19.22
N PHE A 63 -8.04 -8.42 18.97
CA PHE A 63 -7.24 -7.42 18.29
C PHE A 63 -6.62 -7.99 17.01
N ASP A 64 -7.07 -7.49 15.88
CA ASP A 64 -6.40 -7.56 14.59
C ASP A 64 -6.10 -6.13 14.14
N GLY A 65 -4.81 -5.79 13.97
CA GLY A 65 -4.46 -4.41 13.69
C GLY A 65 -3.05 -4.23 13.11
N LEU A 66 -2.70 -2.97 12.84
CA LEU A 66 -1.40 -2.57 12.31
C LEU A 66 -1.03 -3.30 11.01
N PRO A 67 -1.91 -3.31 10.00
CA PRO A 67 -1.68 -4.03 8.76
C PRO A 67 -0.60 -3.37 7.91
N VAL A 68 0.17 -4.19 7.19
CA VAL A 68 1.22 -3.76 6.25
C VAL A 68 1.20 -4.68 5.03
N PHE A 69 1.10 -4.14 3.84
CA PHE A 69 1.31 -4.91 2.62
C PHE A 69 2.78 -5.06 2.29
N SER A 70 3.15 -6.19 1.66
CA SER A 70 4.46 -6.29 1.00
C SER A 70 4.54 -5.28 -0.16
N PRO A 71 5.75 -4.87 -0.56
CA PRO A 71 5.93 -3.91 -1.66
C PRO A 71 5.30 -4.35 -2.98
N ASP A 72 5.24 -5.66 -3.23
CA ASP A 72 4.60 -6.26 -4.41
C ASP A 72 3.08 -6.44 -4.27
N GLY A 73 2.50 -6.11 -3.11
CA GLY A 73 1.08 -6.26 -2.82
C GLY A 73 0.57 -7.69 -2.68
N LYS A 74 1.46 -8.71 -2.66
CA LYS A 74 1.06 -10.12 -2.67
C LYS A 74 0.94 -10.76 -1.29
N SER A 75 1.34 -10.03 -0.26
CA SER A 75 1.28 -10.49 1.13
C SER A 75 0.78 -9.39 2.05
N LEU A 76 0.05 -9.78 3.08
CA LEU A 76 -0.39 -8.92 4.16
C LEU A 76 0.22 -9.42 5.46
N ALA A 77 0.88 -8.55 6.23
CA ALA A 77 1.28 -8.80 7.59
C ALA A 77 0.44 -7.94 8.55
N TRP A 78 0.10 -8.46 9.72
CA TRP A 78 -0.63 -7.72 10.75
C TRP A 78 -0.35 -8.27 12.14
N THR A 79 -0.67 -7.49 13.17
CA THR A 79 -0.63 -7.93 14.56
C THR A 79 -1.98 -8.52 14.95
N SER A 80 -1.97 -9.67 15.61
CA SER A 80 -3.18 -10.31 16.10
C SER A 80 -2.98 -10.98 17.46
N ASN A 81 -4.00 -10.95 18.31
CA ASN A 81 -4.03 -11.68 19.57
C ASN A 81 -4.91 -12.95 19.51
N ARG A 82 -5.12 -13.51 18.31
CA ARG A 82 -5.87 -14.75 18.06
C ARG A 82 -5.21 -16.03 18.62
N THR A 83 -4.08 -15.90 19.28
CA THR A 83 -3.38 -17.01 19.94
C THR A 83 -4.17 -17.56 21.12
N PRO A 84 -3.98 -18.84 21.52
CA PRO A 84 -4.73 -19.44 22.63
C PRO A 84 -4.61 -18.68 23.96
N ASN A 85 -3.45 -18.06 24.21
CA ASN A 85 -3.18 -17.27 25.41
C ASN A 85 -3.42 -15.75 25.24
N ARG A 86 -4.03 -15.34 24.10
CA ARG A 86 -4.33 -13.94 23.77
C ARG A 86 -3.11 -13.03 23.72
N THR A 87 -1.89 -13.56 23.56
CA THR A 87 -0.69 -12.75 23.32
C THR A 87 -0.64 -12.28 21.89
N SER A 88 -0.21 -11.04 21.68
CA SER A 88 -0.05 -10.47 20.35
C SER A 88 1.13 -11.11 19.62
N GLN A 89 0.91 -11.48 18.36
CA GLN A 89 1.91 -12.01 17.45
C GLN A 89 1.73 -11.39 16.06
N ILE A 90 2.76 -11.47 15.23
CA ILE A 90 2.69 -11.07 13.83
C ILE A 90 2.22 -12.27 13.00
N PHE A 91 1.21 -12.03 12.18
CA PHE A 91 0.68 -12.98 11.21
C PHE A 91 0.97 -12.48 9.79
N ILE A 92 1.18 -13.42 8.88
CA ILE A 92 1.36 -13.14 7.45
C ILE A 92 0.43 -14.06 6.67
N ALA A 93 -0.22 -13.52 5.64
CA ALA A 93 -1.04 -14.27 4.70
C ALA A 93 -0.75 -13.84 3.26
N ALA A 94 -0.94 -14.75 2.31
CA ALA A 94 -1.01 -14.38 0.91
C ALA A 94 -2.21 -13.45 0.68
N TRP A 95 -2.04 -12.43 -0.15
CA TRP A 95 -3.08 -11.48 -0.50
C TRP A 95 -3.62 -11.73 -1.90
N ASN A 96 -4.94 -11.70 -2.04
CA ASN A 96 -5.61 -11.79 -3.33
C ASN A 96 -6.21 -10.42 -3.68
N ASP A 97 -5.50 -9.67 -4.54
CA ASP A 97 -5.91 -8.34 -4.97
C ASP A 97 -7.22 -8.36 -5.76
N GLU A 98 -7.44 -9.37 -6.61
CA GLU A 98 -8.66 -9.50 -7.40
C GLU A 98 -9.90 -9.61 -6.49
N THR A 99 -9.85 -10.50 -5.50
CA THR A 99 -10.94 -10.66 -4.52
C THR A 99 -11.18 -9.38 -3.70
N ALA A 100 -10.11 -8.69 -3.32
CA ALA A 100 -10.21 -7.43 -2.59
C ALA A 100 -10.89 -6.34 -3.44
N ARG A 101 -10.53 -6.24 -4.70
CA ARG A 101 -11.11 -5.30 -5.67
C ARG A 101 -12.60 -5.60 -5.94
N GLU A 102 -12.94 -6.86 -6.12
CA GLU A 102 -14.34 -7.29 -6.28
C GLU A 102 -15.18 -6.91 -5.06
N ALA A 103 -14.68 -7.19 -3.85
CA ALA A 103 -15.35 -6.88 -2.60
C ALA A 103 -15.58 -5.36 -2.42
N LEU A 104 -14.65 -4.53 -2.90
CA LEU A 104 -14.75 -3.07 -2.90
C LEU A 104 -15.57 -2.50 -4.08
N GLY A 105 -16.05 -3.34 -5.02
CA GLY A 105 -16.75 -2.88 -6.22
C GLY A 105 -15.86 -2.16 -7.24
N LEU A 106 -14.55 -2.36 -7.18
CA LEU A 106 -13.58 -1.79 -8.11
C LEU A 106 -13.50 -2.65 -9.37
N LYS A 107 -14.17 -2.23 -10.45
CA LYS A 107 -14.44 -3.05 -11.64
C LYS A 107 -13.24 -3.32 -12.55
N GLU A 108 -12.16 -2.56 -12.45
CA GLU A 108 -10.99 -2.75 -13.32
C GLU A 108 -9.70 -2.64 -12.52
N ALA A 109 -8.75 -3.55 -12.80
CA ALA A 109 -7.39 -3.36 -12.34
C ALA A 109 -6.82 -2.09 -12.99
N ARG A 110 -6.13 -1.26 -12.21
CA ARG A 110 -5.31 -0.19 -12.77
C ARG A 110 -4.40 -0.81 -13.82
N PRO A 111 -4.11 -0.12 -14.95
CA PRO A 111 -3.18 -0.66 -15.93
C PRO A 111 -1.92 -1.17 -15.27
N ALA A 112 -1.40 -2.30 -15.75
CA ALA A 112 -0.15 -2.88 -15.26
C ALA A 112 0.92 -1.78 -15.10
N GLU A 113 1.78 -1.94 -14.08
CA GLU A 113 2.89 -1.02 -13.85
C GLU A 113 3.63 -0.71 -15.17
N PRO A 114 3.98 0.56 -15.41
CA PRO A 114 4.65 0.93 -16.65
C PRO A 114 5.95 0.14 -16.78
N THR A 115 6.16 -0.42 -17.97
CA THR A 115 7.42 -1.08 -18.30
C THR A 115 8.58 -0.10 -18.11
N LEU A 116 9.63 -0.53 -17.42
CA LEU A 116 10.83 0.27 -17.13
C LEU A 116 11.74 0.37 -18.37
N GLU A 117 11.17 0.65 -19.55
CA GLU A 117 11.97 0.88 -20.77
C GLU A 117 12.86 2.11 -20.56
N GLY A 118 14.15 1.95 -20.84
CA GLY A 118 15.14 3.02 -20.67
C GLY A 118 15.70 3.18 -19.25
N ALA A 119 15.18 2.43 -18.25
CA ALA A 119 15.79 2.42 -16.94
C ALA A 119 17.20 1.82 -16.97
N PRO A 120 18.18 2.39 -16.24
CA PRO A 120 19.50 1.80 -16.12
C PRO A 120 19.42 0.39 -15.56
N SER A 121 20.15 -0.55 -16.18
CA SER A 121 20.32 -1.89 -15.61
C SER A 121 21.21 -1.79 -14.37
N VAL A 122 20.63 -2.11 -13.21
CA VAL A 122 21.41 -2.17 -11.96
C VAL A 122 21.98 -3.57 -11.83
N THR A 123 23.27 -3.72 -12.13
CA THR A 123 24.04 -4.88 -11.70
C THR A 123 24.27 -4.78 -10.20
N ALA A 124 24.12 -5.90 -9.47
CA ALA A 124 24.36 -5.98 -8.04
C ALA A 124 25.64 -5.24 -7.67
N THR A 125 25.49 -4.19 -6.88
CA THR A 125 26.60 -3.30 -6.51
C THR A 125 27.58 -4.04 -5.60
N ALA A 126 28.88 -3.72 -5.75
CA ALA A 126 29.88 -4.09 -4.78
C ALA A 126 29.50 -3.55 -3.37
N ALA A 127 30.08 -4.10 -2.31
CA ALA A 127 29.76 -3.76 -0.92
C ALA A 127 29.91 -2.26 -0.56
N ALA A 128 30.41 -1.42 -1.47
CA ALA A 128 30.55 0.02 -1.28
C ALA A 128 29.76 0.77 -2.36
N ILE A 129 28.81 1.61 -1.95
CA ILE A 129 28.09 2.53 -2.81
C ILE A 129 29.05 3.62 -3.28
N THR A 130 29.23 3.77 -4.58
CA THR A 130 30.09 4.80 -5.18
C THR A 130 29.30 6.04 -5.59
N ALA A 131 29.98 7.17 -5.78
CA ALA A 131 29.36 8.39 -6.32
C ALA A 131 28.78 8.17 -7.73
N GLN A 132 29.32 7.23 -8.51
CA GLN A 132 28.81 6.87 -9.83
C GLN A 132 27.49 6.10 -9.73
N ASP A 133 27.33 5.20 -8.77
CA ASP A 133 26.07 4.47 -8.54
C ASP A 133 24.93 5.46 -8.23
N VAL A 134 25.19 6.38 -7.31
CA VAL A 134 24.22 7.44 -6.97
C VAL A 134 23.88 8.31 -8.15
N ARG A 135 24.89 8.70 -8.97
CA ARG A 135 24.69 9.54 -10.14
C ARG A 135 23.76 8.91 -11.17
N ILE A 136 23.94 7.64 -11.49
CA ILE A 136 23.12 6.91 -12.47
C ILE A 136 21.64 6.96 -12.06
N HIS A 137 21.34 6.71 -10.79
CA HIS A 137 19.97 6.74 -10.27
C HIS A 137 19.39 8.15 -10.28
N VAL A 138 20.17 9.16 -9.89
CA VAL A 138 19.72 10.56 -9.87
C VAL A 138 19.47 11.07 -11.28
N GLU A 139 20.35 10.79 -12.24
CA GLU A 139 20.19 11.20 -13.64
C GLU A 139 18.92 10.60 -14.26
N TYR A 140 18.65 9.31 -14.04
CA TYR A 140 17.41 8.68 -14.51
C TYR A 140 16.18 9.31 -13.86
N LEU A 141 16.17 9.43 -12.53
CA LEU A 141 15.04 10.03 -11.79
C LEU A 141 14.81 11.51 -12.14
N ALA A 142 15.83 12.22 -12.62
CA ALA A 142 15.72 13.62 -13.08
C ALA A 142 15.47 13.74 -14.58
N SER A 143 15.38 12.63 -15.31
CA SER A 143 15.26 12.63 -16.76
C SER A 143 13.93 13.19 -17.26
N ARG A 144 13.91 13.64 -18.53
CA ARG A 144 12.69 14.11 -19.19
C ARG A 144 11.69 12.99 -19.45
N GLU A 145 12.13 11.75 -19.47
CA GLU A 145 11.28 10.56 -19.65
C GLU A 145 10.27 10.40 -18.51
N LEU A 146 10.60 10.89 -17.31
CA LEU A 146 9.73 10.88 -16.16
C LEU A 146 8.84 12.13 -16.04
N GLN A 147 8.86 13.02 -17.02
CA GLN A 147 7.92 14.15 -17.17
C GLN A 147 7.66 14.97 -15.88
N GLY A 148 8.69 15.14 -15.05
CA GLY A 148 8.59 15.87 -13.80
C GLY A 148 7.91 15.11 -12.65
N ARG A 149 7.49 13.87 -12.83
CA ARG A 149 6.98 12.95 -11.78
C ARG A 149 5.79 13.52 -10.99
N ARG A 150 4.83 14.14 -11.65
CA ARG A 150 3.61 14.61 -10.98
C ARG A 150 2.82 13.43 -10.46
N THR A 151 2.30 13.55 -9.25
CA THR A 151 1.47 12.54 -8.60
C THR A 151 0.30 12.10 -9.47
N GLY A 152 0.17 10.79 -9.71
CA GLY A 152 -0.87 10.20 -10.54
C GLY A 152 -0.58 10.14 -12.03
N GLU A 153 0.54 10.70 -12.50
CA GLU A 153 0.98 10.64 -13.90
C GLU A 153 1.96 9.48 -14.16
N ASP A 154 2.19 9.17 -15.45
CA ASP A 154 3.07 8.08 -15.86
C ASP A 154 4.51 8.24 -15.36
N GLY A 155 5.00 9.45 -15.31
CA GLY A 155 6.35 9.75 -14.81
C GLY A 155 6.55 9.39 -13.35
N GLU A 156 5.55 9.61 -12.50
CA GLU A 156 5.59 9.21 -11.09
C GLU A 156 5.52 7.68 -10.95
N ARG A 157 4.63 7.02 -11.71
CA ARG A 157 4.53 5.55 -11.69
C ARG A 157 5.84 4.88 -12.12
N LYS A 158 6.48 5.39 -13.19
CA LYS A 158 7.79 4.91 -13.65
C LYS A 158 8.88 5.13 -12.61
N ALA A 159 8.92 6.30 -11.97
CA ALA A 159 9.89 6.60 -10.93
C ALA A 159 9.73 5.67 -9.72
N THR A 160 8.48 5.43 -9.28
CA THR A 160 8.17 4.54 -8.16
C THR A 160 8.55 3.10 -8.48
N ALA A 161 8.19 2.59 -9.66
CA ALA A 161 8.55 1.25 -10.10
C ALA A 161 10.08 1.08 -10.19
N TYR A 162 10.80 2.08 -10.67
CA TYR A 162 12.26 2.07 -10.72
C TYR A 162 12.88 1.98 -9.32
N VAL A 163 12.45 2.83 -8.39
CA VAL A 163 12.97 2.80 -7.00
C VAL A 163 12.68 1.47 -6.32
N ALA A 164 11.55 0.84 -6.62
CA ALA A 164 11.22 -0.48 -6.08
C ALA A 164 12.05 -1.63 -6.68
N SER A 165 12.73 -1.41 -7.82
CA SER A 165 13.53 -2.42 -8.53
C SER A 165 15.00 -2.45 -8.13
N ILE A 166 15.48 -1.47 -7.38
CA ILE A 166 16.88 -1.30 -6.94
C ILE A 166 17.05 -1.64 -5.47
#